data_eb4e12143ef638d4613f5475b1d719a1
#
_entry.id   eb4e12143ef638d4613f5475b1d719a1
#
_cell.length_a   1.000
_cell.length_b   1.000
_cell.length_c   1.000
_cell.angle_alpha   90.00
_cell.angle_beta   90.00
_cell.angle_gamma   90.00
#
_symmetry.space_group_name_H-M   'P 1'
#
loop_
_entity.id
_entity.type
_entity.pdbx_description
1 polymer ?
#
loop_
_entity_poly.entity_id
_entity_poly.type
_entity_poly.pdbx_seq_one_letter_code
_entity_poly.pdbx_strand_id
1 'polypeptide(L)'
;MIKSNLMTRRKLLASMTASAFLPYAKFLSAAENKMRGALMILSTPYTHDDEVDYEDLAKEVAFCAQCGIEGVVWPQNSSEQRYLSQEERIKGFEVIAKASEGTGMATVFGVQADDTEGMLGYAKVAESLNPDGMIAIPPTTANSLGEIRDYYRALCEVTDKPIFVQTSGGPDIELTIDFLVDLATELPQCGYIKEEYGRVHERMLALQNHQPELIRSIFGATL
;
A
#
# COMPACT_ATOMS: atom_id res chain seq x y z
N MET A 1 -16.48 -41.98 43.15
CA MET A 1 -17.07 -40.61 42.99
C MET A 1 -16.32 -39.87 41.89
N ILE A 2 -16.85 -39.91 40.70
CA ILE A 2 -16.25 -39.18 39.55
C ILE A 2 -16.93 -37.82 39.50
N LYS A 3 -16.17 -36.74 39.76
CA LYS A 3 -16.67 -35.36 39.62
C LYS A 3 -16.65 -35.02 38.13
N SER A 4 -17.81 -34.93 37.49
CA SER A 4 -17.98 -34.41 36.13
C SER A 4 -17.73 -32.88 36.15
N ASN A 5 -16.64 -32.47 35.54
CA ASN A 5 -16.32 -31.07 35.34
C ASN A 5 -17.13 -30.57 34.12
N LEU A 6 -18.39 -30.20 34.33
CA LEU A 6 -19.23 -29.59 33.30
C LEU A 6 -18.76 -28.15 33.08
N MET A 7 -18.18 -27.89 31.92
CA MET A 7 -17.78 -26.58 31.46
C MET A 7 -19.03 -25.72 31.19
N THR A 8 -19.16 -24.59 31.85
CA THR A 8 -20.32 -23.72 31.72
C THR A 8 -20.33 -23.05 30.34
N ARG A 9 -21.53 -22.78 29.78
CA ARG A 9 -21.70 -22.10 28.48
C ARG A 9 -20.89 -20.80 28.34
N ARG A 10 -20.67 -20.08 29.45
CA ARG A 10 -19.81 -18.88 29.51
C ARG A 10 -18.34 -19.18 29.25
N LYS A 11 -17.81 -20.30 29.74
CA LYS A 11 -16.40 -20.71 29.50
C LYS A 11 -16.21 -21.22 28.06
N LEU A 12 -17.24 -21.85 27.47
CA LEU A 12 -17.20 -22.29 26.09
C LEU A 12 -17.22 -21.11 25.11
N LEU A 13 -18.06 -20.09 25.35
CA LEU A 13 -18.09 -18.88 24.55
C LEU A 13 -16.81 -18.05 24.66
N ALA A 14 -16.21 -17.95 25.84
CA ALA A 14 -14.94 -17.24 26.04
C ALA A 14 -13.76 -17.95 25.34
N SER A 15 -13.77 -19.29 25.23
CA SER A 15 -12.73 -20.04 24.51
C SER A 15 -12.90 -19.98 22.99
N MET A 16 -14.14 -19.85 22.48
CA MET A 16 -14.39 -19.72 21.03
C MET A 16 -14.04 -18.31 20.49
N THR A 17 -14.23 -17.25 21.29
CA THR A 17 -13.87 -15.89 20.87
C THR A 17 -12.35 -15.67 20.86
N ALA A 18 -11.60 -16.27 21.78
CA ALA A 18 -10.13 -16.13 21.78
C ALA A 18 -9.45 -16.86 20.62
N SER A 19 -10.01 -18.00 20.14
CA SER A 19 -9.43 -18.76 19.04
C SER A 19 -9.71 -18.17 17.65
N ALA A 20 -10.75 -17.34 17.49
CA ALA A 20 -11.09 -16.71 16.22
C ALA A 20 -10.25 -15.44 15.94
N PHE A 21 -9.74 -14.76 16.98
CA PHE A 21 -8.94 -13.55 16.83
C PHE A 21 -7.43 -13.83 16.64
N LEU A 22 -6.91 -14.96 17.08
CA LEU A 22 -5.49 -15.30 16.99
C LEU A 22 -4.93 -15.42 15.57
N PRO A 23 -5.62 -16.03 14.57
CA PRO A 23 -5.10 -16.06 13.20
C PRO A 23 -5.10 -14.68 12.53
N TYR A 24 -6.11 -13.84 12.79
CA TYR A 24 -6.20 -12.51 12.20
C TYR A 24 -5.07 -11.57 12.69
N ALA A 25 -4.78 -11.60 13.99
CA ALA A 25 -3.66 -10.83 14.56
C ALA A 25 -2.28 -11.29 14.03
N LYS A 26 -2.11 -12.59 13.73
CA LYS A 26 -0.89 -13.11 13.11
C LYS A 26 -0.74 -12.72 11.66
N PHE A 27 -1.83 -12.65 10.89
CA PHE A 27 -1.80 -12.20 9.49
C PHE A 27 -1.46 -10.72 9.39
N LEU A 28 -2.04 -9.86 10.22
CA LEU A 28 -1.69 -8.43 10.27
C LEU A 28 -0.21 -8.23 10.64
N SER A 29 0.30 -8.95 11.63
CA SER A 29 1.71 -8.87 12.03
C SER A 29 2.71 -9.30 10.95
N ALA A 30 2.35 -10.26 10.10
CA ALA A 30 3.22 -10.72 9.02
C ALA A 30 3.26 -9.72 7.85
N ALA A 31 2.14 -9.10 7.49
CA ALA A 31 2.07 -8.05 6.49
C ALA A 31 2.77 -6.76 6.97
N GLU A 32 2.59 -6.37 8.24
CA GLU A 32 3.25 -5.20 8.83
C GLU A 32 4.78 -5.30 8.82
N ASN A 33 5.35 -6.48 9.00
CA ASN A 33 6.80 -6.66 8.98
C ASN A 33 7.40 -6.49 7.57
N LYS A 34 6.64 -6.72 6.51
CA LYS A 34 7.11 -6.54 5.13
C LYS A 34 7.15 -5.05 4.69
N MET A 35 6.36 -4.18 5.33
CA MET A 35 6.29 -2.74 4.98
C MET A 35 7.29 -1.91 5.80
N ARG A 36 8.53 -2.38 5.89
CA ARG A 36 9.64 -1.71 6.57
C ARG A 36 10.91 -1.88 5.74
N GLY A 37 11.85 -0.96 5.94
CA GLY A 37 13.11 -0.97 5.22
C GLY A 37 13.04 -0.19 3.90
N ALA A 38 13.84 -0.57 2.92
CA ALA A 38 13.89 0.09 1.62
C ALA A 38 12.82 -0.50 0.68
N LEU A 39 11.87 0.32 0.29
CA LEU A 39 10.92 0.02 -0.79
C LEU A 39 11.36 0.77 -2.04
N MET A 40 11.95 0.07 -3.00
CA MET A 40 12.47 0.66 -4.23
C MET A 40 11.33 0.98 -5.20
N ILE A 41 11.24 2.24 -5.60
CA ILE A 41 10.36 2.61 -6.72
C ILE A 41 11.10 2.26 -8.01
N LEU A 42 10.56 1.29 -8.73
CA LEU A 42 11.15 0.86 -10.00
C LEU A 42 10.96 1.94 -11.07
N SER A 43 11.93 2.11 -11.94
CA SER A 43 11.78 2.86 -13.17
C SER A 43 10.90 2.11 -14.16
N THR A 44 10.45 2.77 -15.23
CA THR A 44 9.86 2.06 -16.37
C THR A 44 10.92 2.00 -17.46
N PRO A 45 11.50 0.84 -17.74
CA PRO A 45 12.46 0.72 -18.83
C PRO A 45 11.71 0.72 -20.17
N TYR A 46 12.34 1.32 -21.20
CA TYR A 46 11.81 1.39 -22.54
C TYR A 46 12.79 0.79 -23.56
N THR A 47 12.24 0.18 -24.58
CA THR A 47 12.99 -0.29 -25.74
C THR A 47 13.45 0.89 -26.62
N HIS A 48 14.24 0.62 -27.65
CA HIS A 48 14.61 1.64 -28.64
C HIS A 48 13.43 2.13 -29.51
N ASP A 49 12.32 1.41 -29.49
CA ASP A 49 11.08 1.76 -30.22
C ASP A 49 10.05 2.45 -29.29
N ASP A 50 10.49 2.95 -28.12
CA ASP A 50 9.69 3.63 -27.10
C ASP A 50 8.56 2.76 -26.49
N GLU A 51 8.66 1.44 -26.59
CA GLU A 51 7.76 0.49 -25.91
C GLU A 51 8.27 0.10 -24.53
N VAL A 52 7.39 -0.22 -23.58
CA VAL A 52 7.79 -0.70 -22.25
C VAL A 52 8.56 -2.01 -22.37
N ASP A 53 9.79 -2.04 -21.85
CA ASP A 53 10.63 -3.23 -21.79
C ASP A 53 10.30 -4.07 -20.54
N TYR A 54 9.37 -4.98 -20.68
CA TYR A 54 8.94 -5.85 -19.59
C TYR A 54 10.00 -6.88 -19.17
N GLU A 55 10.95 -7.19 -20.03
CA GLU A 55 12.05 -8.08 -19.68
C GLU A 55 13.01 -7.36 -18.74
N ASP A 56 13.35 -6.11 -19.03
CA ASP A 56 14.21 -5.30 -18.16
C ASP A 56 13.50 -4.91 -16.87
N LEU A 57 12.19 -4.66 -16.90
CA LEU A 57 11.39 -4.44 -15.69
C LEU A 57 11.46 -5.66 -14.74
N ALA A 58 11.38 -6.87 -15.26
CA ALA A 58 11.57 -8.08 -14.48
C ALA A 58 13.00 -8.23 -13.94
N LYS A 59 14.01 -7.80 -14.71
CA LYS A 59 15.42 -7.79 -14.27
C LYS A 59 15.67 -6.76 -13.16
N GLU A 60 15.01 -5.61 -13.16
CA GLU A 60 15.08 -4.65 -12.05
C GLU A 60 14.57 -5.28 -10.74
N VAL A 61 13.46 -6.02 -10.78
CA VAL A 61 12.95 -6.76 -9.62
C VAL A 61 13.99 -7.78 -9.13
N ALA A 62 14.55 -8.57 -10.03
CA ALA A 62 15.57 -9.57 -9.70
C ALA A 62 16.83 -8.92 -9.11
N PHE A 63 17.24 -7.77 -9.64
CA PHE A 63 18.36 -7.00 -9.13
C PHE A 63 18.09 -6.49 -7.70
N CYS A 64 16.91 -5.94 -7.44
CA CYS A 64 16.50 -5.52 -6.10
C CYS A 64 16.55 -6.69 -5.10
N ALA A 65 16.08 -7.86 -5.50
CA ALA A 65 16.14 -9.07 -4.67
C ALA A 65 17.60 -9.47 -4.35
N GLN A 66 18.50 -9.44 -5.35
CA GLN A 66 19.92 -9.74 -5.16
C GLN A 66 20.62 -8.72 -4.23
N CYS A 67 20.18 -7.46 -4.25
CA CYS A 67 20.67 -6.40 -3.37
C CYS A 67 20.11 -6.49 -1.94
N GLY A 68 19.15 -7.36 -1.66
CA GLY A 68 18.53 -7.50 -0.35
C GLY A 68 17.56 -6.35 -0.04
N ILE A 69 16.96 -5.73 -1.05
CA ILE A 69 15.90 -4.72 -0.91
C ILE A 69 14.63 -5.40 -0.36
N GLU A 70 13.96 -4.74 0.59
CA GLU A 70 12.81 -5.32 1.28
C GLU A 70 11.53 -5.30 0.45
N GLY A 71 11.43 -4.41 -0.55
CA GLY A 71 10.26 -4.40 -1.42
C GLY A 71 10.42 -3.51 -2.65
N VAL A 72 9.50 -3.69 -3.59
CA VAL A 72 9.42 -2.91 -4.84
C VAL A 72 8.06 -2.25 -4.97
N VAL A 73 8.04 -1.06 -5.56
CA VAL A 73 6.85 -0.23 -5.77
C VAL A 73 6.79 0.16 -7.24
N TRP A 74 5.64 -0.05 -7.91
CA TRP A 74 5.45 0.37 -9.29
C TRP A 74 3.96 0.39 -9.68
N PRO A 75 3.53 1.29 -10.58
CA PRO A 75 4.24 2.49 -11.00
C PRO A 75 3.96 3.68 -10.08
N GLN A 76 4.88 4.62 -10.07
CA GLN A 76 4.77 5.89 -9.37
C GLN A 76 5.17 7.06 -10.29
N ASN A 77 5.26 8.30 -9.76
CA ASN A 77 5.66 9.47 -10.56
C ASN A 77 7.02 9.26 -11.22
N SER A 78 8.01 8.72 -10.49
CA SER A 78 9.34 8.42 -11.01
C SER A 78 9.38 7.19 -11.94
N SER A 79 8.30 6.44 -12.01
CA SER A 79 8.09 5.38 -13.01
C SER A 79 7.35 5.89 -14.25
N GLU A 80 7.16 7.20 -14.38
CA GLU A 80 6.47 7.87 -15.49
C GLU A 80 5.01 7.39 -15.70
N GLN A 81 4.35 7.02 -14.58
CA GLN A 81 3.03 6.37 -14.56
C GLN A 81 1.94 7.09 -15.39
N ARG A 82 2.09 8.42 -15.62
CA ARG A 82 1.13 9.22 -16.39
C ARG A 82 1.20 8.99 -17.90
N TYR A 83 2.30 8.43 -18.37
CA TYR A 83 2.53 8.14 -19.79
C TYR A 83 2.23 6.69 -20.16
N LEU A 84 2.01 5.83 -19.15
CA LEU A 84 1.65 4.44 -19.38
C LEU A 84 0.17 4.31 -19.72
N SER A 85 -0.15 3.57 -20.77
CA SER A 85 -1.51 3.12 -21.04
C SER A 85 -2.03 2.18 -19.96
N GLN A 86 -3.34 1.94 -19.96
CA GLN A 86 -3.94 0.99 -19.01
C GLN A 86 -3.39 -0.42 -19.22
N GLU A 87 -3.23 -0.86 -20.46
CA GLU A 87 -2.69 -2.16 -20.82
C GLU A 87 -1.25 -2.33 -20.34
N GLU A 88 -0.40 -1.31 -20.52
CA GLU A 88 0.99 -1.33 -20.08
C GLU A 88 1.09 -1.43 -18.56
N ARG A 89 0.27 -0.68 -17.81
CA ARG A 89 0.26 -0.76 -16.35
C ARG A 89 -0.19 -2.12 -15.85
N ILE A 90 -1.26 -2.68 -16.42
CA ILE A 90 -1.75 -4.02 -16.04
C ILE A 90 -0.69 -5.08 -16.33
N LYS A 91 -0.11 -5.05 -17.51
CA LYS A 91 0.95 -6.00 -17.88
C LYS A 91 2.20 -5.84 -16.99
N GLY A 92 2.57 -4.62 -16.63
CA GLY A 92 3.65 -4.37 -15.67
C GLY A 92 3.36 -4.95 -14.28
N PHE A 93 2.13 -4.84 -13.77
CA PHE A 93 1.74 -5.52 -12.52
C PHE A 93 1.96 -7.03 -12.59
N GLU A 94 1.51 -7.66 -13.67
CA GLU A 94 1.67 -9.11 -13.88
C GLU A 94 3.15 -9.53 -13.92
N VAL A 95 3.97 -8.75 -14.63
CA VAL A 95 5.42 -9.00 -14.75
C VAL A 95 6.11 -8.88 -13.39
N ILE A 96 5.81 -7.81 -12.63
CA ILE A 96 6.41 -7.59 -11.31
C ILE A 96 5.93 -8.64 -10.32
N ALA A 97 4.63 -8.97 -10.30
CA ALA A 97 4.10 -10.02 -9.43
C ALA A 97 4.85 -11.34 -9.66
N LYS A 98 4.98 -11.76 -10.92
CA LYS A 98 5.69 -12.97 -11.30
C LYS A 98 7.18 -12.94 -10.96
N ALA A 99 7.86 -11.81 -11.22
CA ALA A 99 9.28 -11.66 -10.95
C ALA A 99 9.59 -11.64 -9.44
N SER A 100 8.63 -11.23 -8.61
CA SER A 100 8.75 -11.19 -7.15
C SER A 100 8.49 -12.52 -6.47
N GLU A 101 7.93 -13.51 -7.16
CA GLU A 101 7.62 -14.83 -6.59
C GLU A 101 8.87 -15.48 -5.96
N GLY A 102 8.75 -15.91 -4.71
CA GLY A 102 9.81 -16.60 -3.98
C GLY A 102 11.00 -15.73 -3.55
N THR A 103 11.00 -14.42 -3.86
CA THR A 103 12.08 -13.50 -3.43
C THR A 103 11.98 -13.10 -1.96
N GLY A 104 10.79 -13.16 -1.38
CA GLY A 104 10.50 -12.67 -0.03
C GLY A 104 10.31 -11.15 0.06
N MET A 105 10.54 -10.41 -1.03
CA MET A 105 10.29 -8.97 -1.09
C MET A 105 8.79 -8.64 -1.03
N ALA A 106 8.48 -7.47 -0.51
CA ALA A 106 7.14 -6.91 -0.63
C ALA A 106 6.89 -6.37 -2.05
N THR A 107 5.68 -6.57 -2.57
CA THR A 107 5.20 -5.92 -3.79
C THR A 107 4.12 -4.90 -3.46
N VAL A 108 4.30 -3.66 -3.93
CA VAL A 108 3.34 -2.58 -3.74
C VAL A 108 2.96 -2.02 -5.11
N PHE A 109 1.68 -2.11 -5.47
CA PHE A 109 1.21 -1.60 -6.75
C PHE A 109 0.62 -0.21 -6.65
N GLY A 110 1.05 0.67 -7.56
CA GLY A 110 0.52 2.02 -7.73
C GLY A 110 -0.81 2.00 -8.48
N VAL A 111 -1.90 2.25 -7.76
CA VAL A 111 -3.26 2.17 -8.32
C VAL A 111 -3.88 3.55 -8.61
N GLN A 112 -3.12 4.64 -8.40
CA GLN A 112 -3.59 6.00 -8.63
C GLN A 112 -4.13 6.22 -10.05
N ALA A 113 -5.16 7.04 -10.17
CA ALA A 113 -5.74 7.53 -11.40
C ALA A 113 -6.29 8.94 -11.20
N ASP A 114 -6.75 9.58 -12.26
CA ASP A 114 -7.32 10.94 -12.20
C ASP A 114 -8.63 11.01 -11.42
N ASP A 115 -9.34 9.89 -11.30
CA ASP A 115 -10.59 9.76 -10.57
C ASP A 115 -10.71 8.41 -9.84
N THR A 116 -11.81 8.26 -9.08
CA THR A 116 -12.08 7.06 -8.29
C THR A 116 -12.37 5.85 -9.17
N GLU A 117 -13.05 6.00 -10.30
CA GLU A 117 -13.41 4.89 -11.20
C GLU A 117 -12.16 4.25 -11.80
N GLY A 118 -11.26 5.06 -12.34
CA GLY A 118 -9.98 4.61 -12.88
C GLY A 118 -9.12 3.93 -11.82
N MET A 119 -9.04 4.51 -10.61
CA MET A 119 -8.32 3.90 -9.49
C MET A 119 -8.90 2.52 -9.12
N LEU A 120 -10.21 2.39 -9.02
CA LEU A 120 -10.87 1.10 -8.72
C LEU A 120 -10.62 0.06 -9.82
N GLY A 121 -10.50 0.48 -11.08
CA GLY A 121 -10.11 -0.38 -12.18
C GLY A 121 -8.74 -1.02 -11.95
N TYR A 122 -7.74 -0.21 -11.63
CA TYR A 122 -6.39 -0.71 -11.32
C TYR A 122 -6.34 -1.51 -10.01
N ALA A 123 -7.03 -1.05 -8.96
CA ALA A 123 -7.02 -1.71 -7.67
C ALA A 123 -7.58 -3.14 -7.73
N LYS A 124 -8.64 -3.37 -8.47
CA LYS A 124 -9.23 -4.72 -8.65
C LYS A 124 -8.26 -5.68 -9.36
N VAL A 125 -7.55 -5.20 -10.40
CA VAL A 125 -6.54 -6.01 -11.07
C VAL A 125 -5.35 -6.27 -10.12
N ALA A 126 -4.85 -5.23 -9.47
CA ALA A 126 -3.76 -5.36 -8.50
C ALA A 126 -4.12 -6.39 -7.39
N GLU A 127 -5.33 -6.31 -6.81
CA GLU A 127 -5.77 -7.24 -5.76
C GLU A 127 -5.79 -8.69 -6.24
N SER A 128 -6.17 -8.93 -7.50
CA SER A 128 -6.17 -10.29 -8.08
C SER A 128 -4.78 -10.92 -8.18
N LEU A 129 -3.73 -10.10 -8.20
CA LEU A 129 -2.32 -10.52 -8.22
C LEU A 129 -1.72 -10.67 -6.82
N ASN A 130 -2.52 -10.45 -5.77
CA ASN A 130 -2.16 -10.63 -4.37
C ASN A 130 -0.88 -9.88 -3.94
N PRO A 131 -0.79 -8.54 -4.12
CA PRO A 131 0.35 -7.75 -3.65
C PRO A 131 0.42 -7.73 -2.12
N ASP A 132 1.51 -7.23 -1.56
CA ASP A 132 1.63 -6.99 -0.12
C ASP A 132 1.01 -5.64 0.30
N GLY A 133 0.79 -4.73 -0.65
CA GLY A 133 0.12 -3.45 -0.43
C GLY A 133 -0.16 -2.70 -1.73
N MET A 134 -0.85 -1.58 -1.58
CA MET A 134 -1.11 -0.64 -2.67
C MET A 134 -0.64 0.75 -2.30
N ILE A 135 -0.38 1.59 -3.29
CA ILE A 135 -0.09 3.00 -3.11
C ILE A 135 -0.98 3.81 -4.04
N ALA A 136 -1.52 4.91 -3.54
CA ALA A 136 -2.32 5.82 -4.33
C ALA A 136 -1.94 7.27 -4.05
N ILE A 137 -1.94 8.06 -5.12
CA ILE A 137 -1.90 9.52 -5.09
C ILE A 137 -3.35 9.99 -5.09
N PRO A 138 -3.73 11.02 -4.32
CA PRO A 138 -5.06 11.60 -4.40
C PRO A 138 -5.44 11.98 -5.84
N PRO A 139 -6.70 11.80 -6.25
CA PRO A 139 -7.13 12.06 -7.63
C PRO A 139 -7.00 13.54 -7.98
N THR A 140 -6.47 13.85 -9.16
CA THR A 140 -6.25 15.24 -9.60
C THR A 140 -7.56 16.02 -9.76
N THR A 141 -8.68 15.33 -9.88
CA THR A 141 -10.03 15.92 -9.97
C THR A 141 -10.65 16.30 -8.63
N ALA A 142 -10.05 15.89 -7.50
CA ALA A 142 -10.57 16.23 -6.18
C ALA A 142 -10.48 17.73 -5.89
N ASN A 143 -11.54 18.26 -5.28
CA ASN A 143 -11.67 19.67 -4.92
C ASN A 143 -11.73 19.91 -3.40
N SER A 144 -11.69 18.84 -2.61
CA SER A 144 -11.76 18.89 -1.15
C SER A 144 -11.10 17.67 -0.48
N LEU A 145 -10.72 17.83 0.79
CA LEU A 145 -10.27 16.72 1.63
C LEU A 145 -11.36 15.66 1.81
N GLY A 146 -12.65 16.05 1.75
CA GLY A 146 -13.77 15.11 1.78
C GLY A 146 -13.78 14.16 0.58
N GLU A 147 -13.60 14.68 -0.63
CA GLU A 147 -13.52 13.86 -1.84
C GLU A 147 -12.28 12.95 -1.84
N ILE A 148 -11.14 13.44 -1.31
CA ILE A 148 -9.95 12.61 -1.14
C ILE A 148 -10.20 11.48 -0.13
N ARG A 149 -10.92 11.76 0.97
CA ARG A 149 -11.33 10.75 1.94
C ARG A 149 -12.21 9.67 1.30
N ASP A 150 -13.20 10.07 0.50
CA ASP A 150 -14.09 9.15 -0.18
C ASP A 150 -13.35 8.28 -1.21
N TYR A 151 -12.34 8.83 -1.87
CA TYR A 151 -11.46 8.08 -2.77
C TYR A 151 -10.72 6.95 -2.02
N TYR A 152 -10.13 7.23 -0.84
CA TYR A 152 -9.46 6.19 -0.04
C TYR A 152 -10.45 5.21 0.60
N ARG A 153 -11.67 5.64 0.96
CA ARG A 153 -12.72 4.72 1.40
C ARG A 153 -13.05 3.70 0.31
N ALA A 154 -13.25 4.17 -0.92
CA ALA A 154 -13.52 3.29 -2.05
C ALA A 154 -12.38 2.30 -2.30
N LEU A 155 -11.11 2.71 -2.13
CA LEU A 155 -9.97 1.82 -2.24
C LEU A 155 -9.97 0.77 -1.12
N CYS A 156 -10.29 1.15 0.12
CA CYS A 156 -10.39 0.23 1.26
C CYS A 156 -11.52 -0.81 1.12
N GLU A 157 -12.52 -0.57 0.26
CA GLU A 157 -13.55 -1.58 -0.06
C GLU A 157 -13.02 -2.68 -1.00
N VAL A 158 -11.91 -2.44 -1.70
CA VAL A 158 -11.30 -3.41 -2.62
C VAL A 158 -10.28 -4.29 -1.92
N THR A 159 -9.58 -3.78 -0.90
CA THR A 159 -8.47 -4.48 -0.26
C THR A 159 -8.41 -4.24 1.25
N ASP A 160 -8.05 -5.28 2.00
CA ASP A 160 -7.70 -5.19 3.43
C ASP A 160 -6.20 -4.95 3.67
N LYS A 161 -5.41 -4.81 2.61
CA LYS A 161 -3.95 -4.68 2.67
C LYS A 161 -3.51 -3.25 2.99
N PRO A 162 -2.25 -3.05 3.39
CA PRO A 162 -1.64 -1.74 3.54
C PRO A 162 -1.85 -0.85 2.31
N ILE A 163 -2.31 0.38 2.54
CA ILE A 163 -2.45 1.42 1.52
C ILE A 163 -1.52 2.58 1.89
N PHE A 164 -0.57 2.86 1.02
CA PHE A 164 0.28 4.03 1.14
C PHE A 164 -0.45 5.25 0.60
N VAL A 165 -0.67 6.24 1.47
CA VAL A 165 -1.18 7.55 1.10
C VAL A 165 0.01 8.42 0.72
N GLN A 166 0.12 8.79 -0.56
CA GLN A 166 1.17 9.71 -1.01
C GLN A 166 0.67 11.15 -0.90
N THR A 167 1.50 12.03 -0.33
CA THR A 167 1.10 13.41 -0.05
C THR A 167 1.40 14.40 -1.17
N SER A 168 2.08 13.96 -2.23
CA SER A 168 2.41 14.80 -3.40
C SER A 168 1.95 14.19 -4.72
N GLY A 169 1.85 15.02 -5.75
CA GLY A 169 1.51 14.59 -7.11
C GLY A 169 0.01 14.51 -7.40
N GLY A 170 -0.84 14.79 -6.43
CA GLY A 170 -2.29 14.91 -6.57
C GLY A 170 -2.75 16.36 -6.85
N PRO A 171 -3.95 16.73 -6.40
CA PRO A 171 -4.51 18.07 -6.54
C PRO A 171 -3.72 19.06 -5.67
N ASP A 172 -3.90 20.37 -5.92
CA ASP A 172 -3.33 21.44 -5.09
C ASP A 172 -4.11 21.59 -3.76
N ILE A 173 -4.16 20.50 -3.00
CA ILE A 173 -4.80 20.41 -1.69
C ILE A 173 -3.82 19.77 -0.72
N GLU A 174 -3.44 20.50 0.32
CA GLU A 174 -2.58 19.96 1.36
C GLU A 174 -3.31 18.85 2.15
N LEU A 175 -2.72 17.67 2.18
CA LEU A 175 -3.09 16.64 3.14
C LEU A 175 -2.45 16.97 4.49
N THR A 176 -3.16 17.72 5.33
CA THR A 176 -2.65 18.13 6.64
C THR A 176 -2.34 16.93 7.53
N ILE A 177 -1.49 17.11 8.55
CA ILE A 177 -1.18 16.04 9.52
C ILE A 177 -2.46 15.53 10.19
N ASP A 178 -3.34 16.44 10.62
CA ASP A 178 -4.63 16.07 11.24
C ASP A 178 -5.50 15.24 10.29
N PHE A 179 -5.54 15.62 8.99
CA PHE A 179 -6.28 14.84 8.00
C PHE A 179 -5.72 13.43 7.84
N LEU A 180 -4.39 13.27 7.79
CA LEU A 180 -3.75 11.96 7.64
C LEU A 180 -3.98 11.07 8.87
N VAL A 181 -3.94 11.65 10.08
CA VAL A 181 -4.24 10.95 11.33
C VAL A 181 -5.71 10.56 11.42
N ASP A 182 -6.63 11.46 11.05
CA ASP A 182 -8.06 11.16 10.99
C ASP A 182 -8.37 10.07 9.97
N LEU A 183 -7.73 10.14 8.80
CA LEU A 183 -7.88 9.13 7.75
C LEU A 183 -7.42 7.75 8.23
N ALA A 184 -6.24 7.67 8.87
CA ALA A 184 -5.70 6.42 9.43
C ALA A 184 -6.55 5.90 10.61
N THR A 185 -7.20 6.79 11.35
CA THR A 185 -8.13 6.42 12.44
C THR A 185 -9.39 5.76 11.88
N GLU A 186 -9.93 6.33 10.81
CA GLU A 186 -11.13 5.82 10.15
C GLU A 186 -10.84 4.58 9.29
N LEU A 187 -9.74 4.62 8.56
CA LEU A 187 -9.30 3.60 7.60
C LEU A 187 -7.91 3.08 7.99
N PRO A 188 -7.81 2.07 8.87
CA PRO A 188 -6.53 1.58 9.37
C PRO A 188 -5.56 1.09 8.28
N GLN A 189 -6.06 0.69 7.10
CA GLN A 189 -5.25 0.35 5.94
C GLN A 189 -4.42 1.54 5.45
N CYS A 190 -4.93 2.77 5.61
CA CYS A 190 -4.29 4.02 5.20
C CYS A 190 -3.26 4.57 6.23
N GLY A 191 -2.86 3.78 7.21
CA GLY A 191 -1.83 4.14 8.20
C GLY A 191 -0.39 4.14 7.66
N TYR A 192 -0.18 4.01 6.35
CA TYR A 192 1.12 4.02 5.68
C TYR A 192 1.23 5.30 4.85
N ILE A 193 2.20 6.13 5.15
CA ILE A 193 2.31 7.45 4.55
C ILE A 193 3.61 7.56 3.75
N LYS A 194 3.50 7.97 2.48
CA LYS A 194 4.63 8.43 1.69
C LYS A 194 4.61 9.95 1.69
N GLU A 195 5.42 10.53 2.59
CA GLU A 195 5.44 11.97 2.83
C GLU A 195 6.42 12.66 1.90
N GLU A 196 5.93 13.58 1.08
CA GLU A 196 6.70 14.32 0.07
C GLU A 196 6.21 15.77 -0.08
N TYR A 197 5.38 16.26 0.85
CA TYR A 197 4.80 17.61 0.74
C TYR A 197 5.56 18.63 1.58
N GLY A 198 5.89 19.78 1.00
CA GLY A 198 6.41 20.94 1.69
C GLY A 198 7.65 20.65 2.54
N ARG A 199 7.56 20.85 3.87
CA ARG A 199 8.65 20.59 4.82
C ARG A 199 8.63 19.11 5.26
N VAL A 200 9.01 18.21 4.38
CA VAL A 200 8.93 16.77 4.54
C VAL A 200 9.44 16.30 5.91
N HIS A 201 10.64 16.75 6.33
CA HIS A 201 11.23 16.33 7.59
C HIS A 201 10.38 16.73 8.82
N GLU A 202 9.86 17.95 8.87
CA GLU A 202 9.00 18.41 9.96
C GLU A 202 7.69 17.63 10.00
N ARG A 203 7.11 17.34 8.83
CA ARG A 203 5.87 16.57 8.72
C ARG A 203 6.06 15.11 9.11
N MET A 204 7.18 14.48 8.70
CA MET A 204 7.52 13.13 9.16
C MET A 204 7.69 13.05 10.67
N LEU A 205 8.33 14.04 11.31
CA LEU A 205 8.44 14.11 12.78
C LEU A 205 7.07 14.27 13.45
N ALA A 206 6.17 15.07 12.87
CA ALA A 206 4.81 15.22 13.39
C ALA A 206 4.03 13.90 13.30
N LEU A 207 4.08 13.21 12.16
CA LEU A 207 3.45 11.90 11.97
C LEU A 207 4.02 10.83 12.91
N GLN A 208 5.32 10.89 13.22
CA GLN A 208 5.98 9.93 14.11
C GLN A 208 5.35 9.93 15.52
N ASN A 209 4.80 11.04 16.00
CA ASN A 209 4.13 11.13 17.28
C ASN A 209 2.86 10.25 17.37
N HIS A 210 2.35 9.78 16.24
CA HIS A 210 1.16 8.92 16.11
C HIS A 210 1.51 7.46 15.82
N GLN A 211 2.82 7.09 15.85
CA GLN A 211 3.28 5.72 15.70
C GLN A 211 3.31 4.98 17.05
N PRO A 212 3.11 3.65 17.03
CA PRO A 212 2.68 2.81 15.90
C PRO A 212 1.16 2.63 15.81
N GLU A 213 0.39 3.30 16.69
CA GLU A 213 -1.04 2.99 16.90
C GLU A 213 -1.88 3.33 15.67
N LEU A 214 -1.66 4.51 15.09
CA LEU A 214 -2.41 5.01 13.92
C LEU A 214 -1.53 5.02 12.67
N ILE A 215 -0.36 5.63 12.75
CA ILE A 215 0.59 5.69 11.63
C ILE A 215 1.55 4.50 11.75
N ARG A 216 1.39 3.54 10.84
CA ARG A 216 2.15 2.28 10.84
C ARG A 216 3.55 2.43 10.26
N SER A 217 3.66 3.23 9.21
CA SER A 217 4.93 3.46 8.52
C SER A 217 4.94 4.82 7.84
N ILE A 218 6.11 5.46 7.81
CA ILE A 218 6.34 6.75 7.17
C ILE A 218 7.53 6.57 6.24
N PHE A 219 7.30 6.81 4.96
CA PHE A 219 8.33 6.83 3.94
C PHE A 219 8.48 8.24 3.40
N GLY A 220 9.67 8.61 2.98
CA GLY A 220 9.93 9.84 2.27
C GLY A 220 10.80 9.53 1.06
N ALA A 221 10.68 10.32 0.00
CA ALA A 221 11.68 10.39 -1.03
C ALA A 221 12.51 11.65 -0.77
N THR A 222 13.81 11.52 -0.71
CA THR A 222 14.73 12.65 -0.78
C THR A 222 15.11 12.84 -2.24
N LEU A 223 14.80 13.99 -2.79
CA LEU A 223 15.34 14.44 -4.06
C LEU A 223 16.72 15.06 -3.84
#